data_ea40d40c2586dbac272b7222cb7f2224
#
_entry.id   ea40d40c2586dbac272b7222cb7f2224
#
_cell.length_a   1.000
_cell.length_b   1.000
_cell.length_c   1.000
_cell.angle_alpha   90.00
_cell.angle_beta   90.00
_cell.angle_gamma   90.00
#
_symmetry.space_group_name_H-M   'P 1'
#
loop_
_entity.id
_entity.type
_entity.pdbx_description
1 polymer ?
#
loop_
_entity_poly.entity_id
_entity_poly.type
_entity_poly.pdbx_seq_one_letter_code
_entity_poly.pdbx_strand_id
1 'polypeptide(L)'
;MIDACIAGVLHYAENAGLIEADDRLWARNRLLEALQLDGCDPDCAPAELPLADLLRELTEDAVSRGVAQDNSVARDLFDTKLMGVLTPAPHEVRAKFRSLYAVSPEQATDWFYAFSQNTNYIRRDRIARDQKWVYESAYGPLDITINLSKPEKDPRAIAAAKLAPQSGYPKCALCAENEGYAGRMNHPARQNHRVIPVTINGSGWYLQYSPYVYYNEHCIVFNGTHTPMKIDRAAFRKLLDFVGQFPHYFVGSNADLPIVGGSILSHDHFQGGHYTFAMERAPVEEPVRFRGFDDIRAGIVKWPMSVLRLTGPDSDRLVELADRILRAWRGYTDESAFVFAETDGEPHNTITPIARRRGADYELDLVLRNNITTPEHPLGVFHPHAALHHIKKENIGLIEVMGLAVLPARLKGELAALEQAILSGADIRADETLGKHADWVEELKTRYTFTPENTADILRREVGAVFAQVLEDAGVFKRNETGRAAFRRFLGTADQEGSL
;
A
#
# COMPACT_ATOMS: atom_id res chain seq x y z
N MET A 1 24.27 -29.09 -11.71
CA MET A 1 23.34 -28.30 -10.86
C MET A 1 22.62 -27.26 -11.72
N ILE A 2 23.29 -26.43 -12.51
CA ILE A 2 22.68 -25.36 -13.30
C ILE A 2 21.67 -25.90 -14.31
N ASP A 3 21.99 -26.97 -15.03
CA ASP A 3 21.04 -27.62 -15.96
C ASP A 3 19.74 -28.07 -15.26
N ALA A 4 19.90 -28.67 -14.08
CA ALA A 4 18.74 -29.07 -13.26
C ALA A 4 17.90 -27.87 -12.80
N CYS A 5 18.53 -26.71 -12.50
CA CYS A 5 17.81 -25.49 -12.15
C CYS A 5 17.10 -24.89 -13.38
N ILE A 6 17.72 -24.91 -14.57
CA ILE A 6 17.08 -24.48 -15.82
C ILE A 6 15.86 -25.37 -16.10
N ALA A 7 16.01 -26.70 -16.01
CA ALA A 7 14.91 -27.64 -16.16
C ALA A 7 13.81 -27.43 -15.12
N GLY A 8 14.19 -27.12 -13.88
CA GLY A 8 13.27 -26.82 -12.76
C GLY A 8 12.45 -25.56 -13.00
N VAL A 9 13.06 -24.47 -13.48
CA VAL A 9 12.34 -23.22 -13.79
C VAL A 9 11.40 -23.39 -14.97
N LEU A 10 11.78 -24.16 -16.01
CA LEU A 10 10.90 -24.50 -17.13
C LEU A 10 9.71 -25.35 -16.69
N HIS A 11 9.94 -26.37 -15.87
CA HIS A 11 8.89 -27.20 -15.29
C HIS A 11 7.92 -26.39 -14.42
N TYR A 12 8.47 -25.46 -13.62
CA TYR A 12 7.65 -24.51 -12.86
C TYR A 12 6.76 -23.66 -13.78
N ALA A 13 7.33 -23.11 -14.86
CA ALA A 13 6.61 -22.22 -15.77
C ALA A 13 5.46 -22.93 -16.49
N GLU A 14 5.64 -24.18 -16.90
CA GLU A 14 4.60 -25.04 -17.47
C GLU A 14 3.48 -25.31 -16.46
N ASN A 15 3.83 -25.76 -15.25
CA ASN A 15 2.85 -26.05 -14.20
C ASN A 15 2.08 -24.81 -13.72
N ALA A 16 2.71 -23.65 -13.76
CA ALA A 16 2.10 -22.37 -13.43
C ALA A 16 1.29 -21.75 -14.58
N GLY A 17 1.25 -22.39 -15.75
CA GLY A 17 0.56 -21.90 -16.94
C GLY A 17 1.12 -20.60 -17.51
N LEU A 18 2.45 -20.40 -17.37
CA LEU A 18 3.16 -19.25 -17.92
C LEU A 18 3.63 -19.51 -19.35
N ILE A 19 3.96 -20.76 -19.68
CA ILE A 19 4.33 -21.21 -21.02
C ILE A 19 3.57 -22.51 -21.35
N GLU A 20 3.32 -22.73 -22.63
CA GLU A 20 2.81 -24.00 -23.13
C GLU A 20 3.96 -25.00 -23.38
N ALA A 21 3.64 -26.30 -23.47
CA ALA A 21 4.65 -27.33 -23.73
C ALA A 21 5.43 -27.09 -25.04
N ASP A 22 4.74 -26.55 -26.05
CA ASP A 22 5.34 -26.23 -27.36
C ASP A 22 6.36 -25.10 -27.28
N ASP A 23 6.27 -24.23 -26.27
CA ASP A 23 7.19 -23.11 -26.05
C ASP A 23 8.46 -23.50 -25.27
N ARG A 24 8.49 -24.70 -24.69
CA ARG A 24 9.57 -25.16 -23.79
C ARG A 24 10.97 -25.03 -24.40
N LEU A 25 11.14 -25.44 -25.65
CA LEU A 25 12.46 -25.35 -26.33
C LEU A 25 12.86 -23.90 -26.56
N TRP A 26 11.93 -23.07 -27.01
CA TRP A 26 12.18 -21.64 -27.20
C TRP A 26 12.54 -20.96 -25.88
N ALA A 27 11.77 -21.21 -24.81
CA ALA A 27 12.02 -20.64 -23.48
C ALA A 27 13.37 -21.06 -22.91
N ARG A 28 13.78 -22.35 -23.12
CA ARG A 28 15.11 -22.84 -22.75
C ARG A 28 16.22 -22.04 -23.44
N ASN A 29 16.12 -21.84 -24.75
CA ASN A 29 17.13 -21.10 -25.52
C ASN A 29 17.22 -19.63 -25.08
N ARG A 30 16.09 -19.01 -24.72
CA ARG A 30 16.05 -17.65 -24.18
C ARG A 30 16.63 -17.56 -22.76
N LEU A 31 16.45 -18.58 -21.94
CA LEU A 31 17.11 -18.66 -20.63
C LEU A 31 18.61 -18.82 -20.77
N LEU A 32 19.09 -19.67 -21.72
CA LEU A 32 20.52 -19.82 -22.01
C LEU A 32 21.16 -18.49 -22.46
N GLU A 33 20.47 -17.75 -23.35
CA GLU A 33 20.90 -16.40 -23.75
C GLU A 33 21.00 -15.45 -22.54
N ALA A 34 19.96 -15.42 -21.68
CA ALA A 34 19.93 -14.56 -20.51
C ALA A 34 21.04 -14.90 -19.50
N LEU A 35 21.35 -16.19 -19.34
CA LEU A 35 22.41 -16.74 -18.50
C LEU A 35 23.80 -16.66 -19.15
N GLN A 36 23.92 -16.33 -20.46
CA GLN A 36 25.15 -16.38 -21.25
C GLN A 36 25.80 -17.76 -21.16
N LEU A 37 25.02 -18.80 -21.45
CA LEU A 37 25.45 -20.20 -21.56
C LEU A 37 25.30 -20.67 -23.00
N ASP A 38 26.31 -21.44 -23.49
CA ASP A 38 26.30 -21.99 -24.86
C ASP A 38 25.34 -23.17 -25.01
N GLY A 39 24.93 -23.82 -23.91
CA GLY A 39 24.04 -24.96 -23.91
C GLY A 39 23.74 -25.48 -22.50
N CYS A 40 22.88 -26.49 -22.45
CA CYS A 40 22.59 -27.26 -21.23
C CYS A 40 22.24 -28.70 -21.65
N ASP A 41 22.29 -29.64 -20.71
CA ASP A 41 21.79 -31.01 -20.92
C ASP A 41 20.24 -30.98 -21.06
N PRO A 42 19.70 -31.30 -22.27
CA PRO A 42 18.25 -31.27 -22.51
C PRO A 42 17.47 -32.33 -21.73
N ASP A 43 18.11 -33.42 -21.33
CA ASP A 43 17.53 -34.56 -20.64
C ASP A 43 17.76 -34.50 -19.13
N CYS A 44 18.34 -33.40 -18.63
CA CYS A 44 18.58 -33.21 -17.21
C CYS A 44 17.24 -33.15 -16.44
N ALA A 45 17.14 -33.97 -15.40
CA ALA A 45 15.96 -33.95 -14.53
C ALA A 45 15.83 -32.58 -13.85
N PRO A 46 14.60 -32.04 -13.70
CA PRO A 46 14.36 -30.77 -13.02
C PRO A 46 14.74 -30.84 -11.55
N ALA A 47 15.40 -29.81 -11.03
CA ALA A 47 15.62 -29.69 -9.60
C ALA A 47 14.28 -29.44 -8.88
N GLU A 48 13.98 -30.24 -7.88
CA GLU A 48 12.77 -30.14 -7.05
C GLU A 48 12.96 -29.09 -5.93
N LEU A 49 13.08 -27.84 -6.32
CA LEU A 49 13.28 -26.70 -5.42
C LEU A 49 12.17 -25.67 -5.59
N PRO A 50 11.84 -24.90 -4.53
CA PRO A 50 10.97 -23.71 -4.66
C PRO A 50 11.54 -22.72 -5.70
N LEU A 51 10.67 -21.99 -6.41
CA LEU A 51 11.08 -21.02 -7.44
C LEU A 51 12.14 -20.04 -6.94
N ALA A 52 11.98 -19.50 -5.71
CA ALA A 52 12.94 -18.56 -5.14
C ALA A 52 14.36 -19.16 -5.02
N ASP A 53 14.44 -20.45 -4.69
CA ASP A 53 15.73 -21.16 -4.60
C ASP A 53 16.32 -21.45 -5.97
N LEU A 54 15.49 -21.88 -6.94
CA LEU A 54 15.93 -22.06 -8.34
C LEU A 54 16.52 -20.76 -8.91
N LEU A 55 15.82 -19.63 -8.74
CA LEU A 55 16.27 -18.33 -9.21
C LEU A 55 17.53 -17.86 -8.47
N ARG A 56 17.65 -18.16 -7.18
CA ARG A 56 18.86 -17.85 -6.41
C ARG A 56 20.06 -18.61 -6.95
N GLU A 57 19.97 -19.92 -7.17
CA GLU A 57 21.06 -20.76 -7.69
C GLU A 57 21.52 -20.26 -9.08
N LEU A 58 20.56 -19.96 -9.98
CA LEU A 58 20.86 -19.41 -11.30
C LEU A 58 21.53 -18.03 -11.23
N THR A 59 21.10 -17.18 -10.27
CA THR A 59 21.67 -15.84 -10.06
C THR A 59 23.06 -15.93 -9.45
N GLU A 60 23.31 -16.84 -8.49
CA GLU A 60 24.63 -17.07 -7.90
C GLU A 60 25.64 -17.55 -8.96
N ASP A 61 25.26 -18.48 -9.83
CA ASP A 61 26.08 -18.92 -10.96
C ASP A 61 26.40 -17.74 -11.88
N ALA A 62 25.42 -16.94 -12.27
CA ALA A 62 25.60 -15.75 -13.10
C ALA A 62 26.54 -14.72 -12.47
N VAL A 63 26.43 -14.49 -11.16
CA VAL A 63 27.34 -13.62 -10.39
C VAL A 63 28.75 -14.21 -10.37
N SER A 64 28.90 -15.49 -10.10
CA SER A 64 30.21 -16.16 -10.05
C SER A 64 30.97 -16.09 -11.38
N ARG A 65 30.25 -16.12 -12.51
CA ARG A 65 30.77 -15.97 -13.87
C ARG A 65 30.93 -14.51 -14.33
N GLY A 66 30.56 -13.52 -13.50
CA GLY A 66 30.62 -12.10 -13.85
C GLY A 66 29.50 -11.62 -14.81
N VAL A 67 28.46 -12.41 -15.05
CA VAL A 67 27.31 -12.07 -15.90
C VAL A 67 26.39 -11.09 -15.19
N ALA A 68 26.27 -11.19 -13.87
CA ALA A 68 25.53 -10.26 -13.02
C ALA A 68 26.42 -9.66 -11.93
N GLN A 69 26.13 -8.43 -11.50
CA GLN A 69 26.87 -7.80 -10.40
C GLN A 69 26.41 -8.34 -9.05
N ASP A 70 27.33 -8.39 -8.08
CA ASP A 70 27.05 -8.84 -6.71
C ASP A 70 26.55 -7.70 -5.82
N ASN A 71 25.28 -7.32 -6.00
CA ASN A 71 24.54 -6.46 -5.09
C ASN A 71 23.04 -6.75 -5.18
N SER A 72 22.28 -6.38 -4.16
CA SER A 72 20.86 -6.72 -4.04
C SER A 72 20.00 -6.25 -5.24
N VAL A 73 20.28 -5.07 -5.78
CA VAL A 73 19.52 -4.52 -6.92
C VAL A 73 19.85 -5.28 -8.20
N ALA A 74 21.13 -5.52 -8.48
CA ALA A 74 21.55 -6.24 -9.69
C ALA A 74 21.03 -7.69 -9.70
N ARG A 75 21.02 -8.35 -8.54
CA ARG A 75 20.41 -9.69 -8.37
C ARG A 75 18.91 -9.66 -8.66
N ASP A 76 18.17 -8.65 -8.17
CA ASP A 76 16.75 -8.46 -8.47
C ASP A 76 16.47 -8.13 -9.93
N LEU A 77 17.34 -7.38 -10.60
CA LEU A 77 17.27 -7.13 -12.03
C LEU A 77 17.45 -8.42 -12.84
N PHE A 78 18.39 -9.27 -12.39
CA PHE A 78 18.75 -10.49 -13.12
C PHE A 78 17.69 -11.59 -12.97
N ASP A 79 17.20 -11.86 -11.75
CA ASP A 79 16.15 -12.87 -11.57
C ASP A 79 14.84 -12.45 -12.24
N THR A 80 14.52 -11.14 -12.23
CA THR A 80 13.37 -10.60 -12.98
C THR A 80 13.55 -10.75 -14.49
N LYS A 81 14.79 -10.65 -15.02
CA LYS A 81 15.10 -10.92 -16.42
C LYS A 81 14.80 -12.38 -16.77
N LEU A 82 15.21 -13.35 -15.93
CA LEU A 82 14.92 -14.76 -16.13
C LEU A 82 13.41 -15.03 -16.16
N MET A 83 12.67 -14.50 -15.20
CA MET A 83 11.21 -14.63 -15.17
C MET A 83 10.51 -13.91 -16.32
N GLY A 84 11.10 -12.82 -16.81
CA GLY A 84 10.61 -12.09 -17.98
C GLY A 84 10.59 -12.92 -19.27
N VAL A 85 11.52 -13.86 -19.41
CA VAL A 85 11.56 -14.83 -20.52
C VAL A 85 10.32 -15.74 -20.52
N LEU A 86 9.85 -16.10 -19.31
CA LEU A 86 8.75 -17.06 -19.10
C LEU A 86 7.39 -16.37 -18.96
N THR A 87 7.34 -15.05 -19.01
CA THR A 87 6.11 -14.29 -18.81
C THR A 87 5.40 -14.07 -20.14
N PRO A 88 4.13 -14.50 -20.30
CA PRO A 88 3.33 -14.32 -21.50
C PRO A 88 3.29 -12.87 -21.99
N ALA A 89 3.08 -12.67 -23.29
CA ALA A 89 2.99 -11.34 -23.88
C ALA A 89 1.77 -10.56 -23.35
N PRO A 90 1.81 -9.21 -23.30
CA PRO A 90 0.71 -8.41 -22.77
C PRO A 90 -0.65 -8.69 -23.41
N HIS A 91 -0.69 -8.97 -24.73
CA HIS A 91 -1.95 -9.24 -25.43
C HIS A 91 -2.60 -10.54 -24.97
N GLU A 92 -1.82 -11.59 -24.67
CA GLU A 92 -2.30 -12.89 -24.18
C GLU A 92 -2.90 -12.74 -22.78
N VAL A 93 -2.18 -12.07 -21.89
CA VAL A 93 -2.65 -11.79 -20.53
C VAL A 93 -3.96 -10.98 -20.55
N ARG A 94 -4.02 -9.93 -21.38
CA ARG A 94 -5.23 -9.10 -21.53
C ARG A 94 -6.39 -9.86 -22.18
N ALA A 95 -6.12 -10.75 -23.12
CA ALA A 95 -7.16 -11.60 -23.72
C ALA A 95 -7.74 -12.56 -22.69
N LYS A 96 -6.89 -13.23 -21.90
CA LYS A 96 -7.33 -14.14 -20.84
C LYS A 96 -8.11 -13.39 -19.75
N PHE A 97 -7.63 -12.23 -19.29
CA PHE A 97 -8.35 -11.41 -18.33
C PHE A 97 -9.75 -11.04 -18.84
N ARG A 98 -9.86 -10.53 -20.07
CA ARG A 98 -11.16 -10.18 -20.66
C ARG A 98 -12.12 -11.36 -20.76
N SER A 99 -11.60 -12.54 -21.12
CA SER A 99 -12.45 -13.75 -21.21
C SER A 99 -13.02 -14.17 -19.86
N LEU A 100 -12.22 -14.06 -18.79
CA LEU A 100 -12.65 -14.34 -17.42
C LEU A 100 -13.58 -13.24 -16.89
N TYR A 101 -13.27 -11.97 -17.17
CA TYR A 101 -14.10 -10.84 -16.75
C TYR A 101 -15.52 -10.90 -17.36
N ALA A 102 -15.65 -11.41 -18.56
CA ALA A 102 -16.96 -11.64 -19.17
C ALA A 102 -17.81 -12.69 -18.41
N VAL A 103 -17.17 -13.56 -17.63
CA VAL A 103 -17.84 -14.52 -16.74
C VAL A 103 -18.07 -13.89 -15.36
N SER A 104 -17.02 -13.36 -14.75
CA SER A 104 -17.06 -12.71 -13.43
C SER A 104 -15.84 -11.78 -13.27
N PRO A 105 -16.03 -10.53 -12.80
CA PRO A 105 -14.92 -9.66 -12.41
C PRO A 105 -13.99 -10.31 -11.38
N GLU A 106 -14.55 -11.03 -10.41
CA GLU A 106 -13.80 -11.71 -9.34
C GLU A 106 -12.90 -12.82 -9.91
N GLN A 107 -13.42 -13.68 -10.80
CA GLN A 107 -12.61 -14.70 -11.46
C GLN A 107 -11.42 -14.10 -12.26
N ALA A 108 -11.64 -12.95 -12.88
CA ALA A 108 -10.59 -12.28 -13.65
C ALA A 108 -9.49 -11.72 -12.73
N THR A 109 -9.87 -11.12 -11.60
CA THR A 109 -8.91 -10.57 -10.62
C THR A 109 -8.18 -11.66 -9.88
N ASP A 110 -8.85 -12.74 -9.44
CA ASP A 110 -8.24 -13.92 -8.81
C ASP A 110 -7.15 -14.53 -9.71
N TRP A 111 -7.51 -14.74 -11.00
CA TRP A 111 -6.55 -15.24 -11.97
C TRP A 111 -5.37 -14.30 -12.15
N PHE A 112 -5.61 -12.99 -12.30
CA PHE A 112 -4.55 -12.01 -12.54
C PHE A 112 -3.65 -11.84 -11.30
N TYR A 113 -4.21 -11.99 -10.10
CA TYR A 113 -3.44 -12.01 -8.86
C TYR A 113 -2.54 -13.25 -8.77
N ALA A 114 -3.08 -14.45 -9.04
CA ALA A 114 -2.30 -15.67 -9.13
C ALA A 114 -1.22 -15.59 -10.22
N PHE A 115 -1.55 -15.06 -11.39
CA PHE A 115 -0.58 -14.79 -12.45
C PHE A 115 0.56 -13.87 -11.97
N SER A 116 0.25 -12.77 -11.28
CA SER A 116 1.25 -11.84 -10.76
C SER A 116 2.17 -12.47 -9.71
N GLN A 117 1.67 -13.46 -8.97
CA GLN A 117 2.48 -14.30 -8.06
C GLN A 117 3.33 -15.31 -8.83
N ASN A 118 2.75 -15.98 -9.82
CA ASN A 118 3.42 -17.01 -10.59
C ASN A 118 4.55 -16.45 -11.45
N THR A 119 4.43 -15.23 -11.95
CA THR A 119 5.53 -14.53 -12.65
C THR A 119 6.64 -14.03 -11.70
N ASN A 120 6.55 -14.28 -10.39
CA ASN A 120 7.44 -13.73 -9.36
C ASN A 120 7.52 -12.18 -9.35
N TYR A 121 6.53 -11.51 -9.94
CA TYR A 121 6.34 -10.08 -9.75
C TYR A 121 5.96 -9.76 -8.30
N ILE A 122 5.06 -10.57 -7.75
CA ILE A 122 4.76 -10.64 -6.30
C ILE A 122 5.67 -11.72 -5.71
N ARG A 123 6.67 -11.30 -4.95
CA ARG A 123 7.69 -12.20 -4.36
C ARG A 123 7.17 -12.82 -3.06
N ARG A 124 6.49 -13.96 -3.17
CA ARG A 124 5.85 -14.67 -2.04
C ARG A 124 6.83 -15.02 -0.92
N ASP A 125 8.07 -15.39 -1.28
CA ASP A 125 9.15 -15.70 -0.33
C ASP A 125 9.52 -14.52 0.56
N ARG A 126 9.48 -13.30 0.03
CA ARG A 126 9.74 -12.06 0.80
C ARG A 126 8.56 -11.69 1.67
N ILE A 127 7.34 -11.76 1.13
CA ILE A 127 6.11 -11.45 1.86
C ILE A 127 5.90 -12.39 3.04
N ALA A 128 6.28 -13.68 2.91
CA ALA A 128 6.20 -14.66 3.97
C ALA A 128 7.08 -14.32 5.19
N ARG A 129 8.02 -13.40 5.07
CA ARG A 129 8.88 -12.93 6.18
C ARG A 129 8.24 -11.82 7.00
N ASP A 130 7.20 -11.15 6.47
CA ASP A 130 6.50 -10.07 7.18
C ASP A 130 5.95 -10.59 8.50
N GLN A 131 6.09 -9.79 9.56
CA GLN A 131 5.49 -10.10 10.85
C GLN A 131 4.13 -9.42 10.94
N LYS A 132 3.08 -10.20 11.21
CA LYS A 132 1.69 -9.71 11.24
C LYS A 132 1.00 -10.16 12.52
N TRP A 133 0.24 -9.25 13.13
CA TRP A 133 -0.65 -9.55 14.25
C TRP A 133 -1.80 -8.56 14.31
N VAL A 134 -2.79 -8.84 15.13
CA VAL A 134 -3.95 -7.97 15.35
C VAL A 134 -3.86 -7.35 16.76
N TYR A 135 -4.21 -6.08 16.84
CA TYR A 135 -4.37 -5.37 18.10
C TYR A 135 -5.84 -4.99 18.32
N GLU A 136 -6.44 -5.47 19.43
CA GLU A 136 -7.80 -5.13 19.80
C GLU A 136 -7.83 -3.72 20.40
N SER A 137 -8.38 -2.77 19.66
CA SER A 137 -8.49 -1.36 20.06
C SER A 137 -9.94 -1.00 20.45
N ALA A 138 -10.14 0.20 21.01
CA ALA A 138 -11.47 0.77 21.27
C ALA A 138 -12.28 1.01 19.98
N TYR A 139 -11.62 0.95 18.81
CA TYR A 139 -12.19 1.17 17.48
C TYR A 139 -12.41 -0.13 16.69
N GLY A 140 -12.08 -1.27 17.28
CA GLY A 140 -12.07 -2.57 16.68
C GLY A 140 -10.64 -3.09 16.42
N PRO A 141 -10.50 -4.28 15.80
CA PRO A 141 -9.22 -4.91 15.55
C PRO A 141 -8.41 -4.16 14.50
N LEU A 142 -7.22 -3.69 14.88
CA LEU A 142 -6.25 -3.05 13.98
C LEU A 142 -5.23 -4.09 13.52
N ASP A 143 -4.94 -4.10 12.22
CA ASP A 143 -3.92 -4.96 11.64
C ASP A 143 -2.54 -4.30 11.77
N ILE A 144 -1.57 -5.03 12.32
CA ILE A 144 -0.21 -4.54 12.49
C ILE A 144 0.74 -5.39 11.66
N THR A 145 1.53 -4.75 10.82
CA THR A 145 2.51 -5.42 9.96
C THR A 145 3.88 -4.75 10.08
N ILE A 146 4.92 -5.50 10.44
CA ILE A 146 6.31 -5.10 10.19
C ILE A 146 6.65 -5.61 8.80
N ASN A 147 6.80 -4.68 7.86
CA ASN A 147 7.02 -5.03 6.46
C ASN A 147 8.49 -5.33 6.19
N LEU A 148 8.77 -6.58 5.79
CA LEU A 148 10.10 -7.08 5.43
C LEU A 148 10.20 -7.40 3.93
N SER A 149 9.11 -7.28 3.19
CA SER A 149 9.05 -7.58 1.76
C SER A 149 9.65 -6.48 0.89
N LYS A 150 9.66 -5.23 1.37
CA LYS A 150 10.31 -4.11 0.69
C LYS A 150 11.82 -4.18 0.95
N PRO A 151 12.65 -4.43 -0.09
CA PRO A 151 14.09 -4.56 0.12
C PRO A 151 14.69 -3.24 0.60
N GLU A 152 15.47 -3.32 1.66
CA GLU A 152 16.37 -2.23 2.03
C GLU A 152 17.56 -2.24 1.07
N LYS A 153 17.88 -1.07 0.52
CA LYS A 153 19.02 -0.94 -0.39
C LYS A 153 20.32 -1.02 0.43
N ASP A 154 21.17 -2.00 0.11
CA ASP A 154 22.49 -2.07 0.72
C ASP A 154 23.37 -0.86 0.31
N PRO A 155 24.44 -0.54 1.06
CA PRO A 155 25.31 0.60 0.76
C PRO A 155 25.93 0.54 -0.65
N ARG A 156 26.20 -0.66 -1.18
CA ARG A 156 26.76 -0.86 -2.54
C ARG A 156 25.70 -0.49 -3.58
N ALA A 157 24.46 -0.92 -3.38
CA ALA A 157 23.33 -0.56 -4.25
C ALA A 157 23.03 0.93 -4.23
N ILE A 158 23.12 1.59 -3.05
CA ILE A 158 22.95 3.04 -2.93
C ILE A 158 24.04 3.79 -3.70
N ALA A 159 25.30 3.38 -3.55
CA ALA A 159 26.43 3.98 -4.26
C ALA A 159 26.30 3.80 -5.78
N ALA A 160 25.96 2.61 -6.25
CA ALA A 160 25.74 2.33 -7.67
C ALA A 160 24.56 3.13 -8.25
N ALA A 161 23.47 3.30 -7.50
CA ALA A 161 22.33 4.09 -7.93
C ALA A 161 22.64 5.60 -8.07
N LYS A 162 23.57 6.14 -7.25
CA LYS A 162 24.03 7.54 -7.36
C LYS A 162 24.86 7.78 -8.62
N LEU A 163 25.61 6.77 -9.07
CA LEU A 163 26.42 6.83 -10.28
C LEU A 163 25.62 6.49 -11.55
N ALA A 164 24.42 5.94 -11.43
CA ALA A 164 23.58 5.56 -12.57
C ALA A 164 23.12 6.78 -13.36
N PRO A 165 23.12 6.73 -14.71
CA PRO A 165 22.59 7.79 -15.54
C PRO A 165 21.11 8.07 -15.17
N GLN A 166 20.76 9.37 -15.11
CA GLN A 166 19.38 9.78 -14.93
C GLN A 166 18.63 9.58 -16.24
N SER A 167 17.41 9.01 -16.13
CA SER A 167 16.54 8.77 -17.28
C SER A 167 15.11 9.16 -16.93
N GLY A 168 14.46 9.88 -17.82
CA GLY A 168 13.03 10.21 -17.72
C GLY A 168 12.10 9.09 -18.21
N TYR A 169 12.63 7.88 -18.49
CA TYR A 169 11.85 6.76 -18.97
C TYR A 169 12.12 5.49 -18.13
N PRO A 170 11.07 4.89 -17.56
CA PRO A 170 9.74 5.45 -17.32
C PRO A 170 9.82 6.69 -16.41
N LYS A 171 8.85 7.61 -16.50
CA LYS A 171 8.85 8.84 -15.67
C LYS A 171 8.72 8.55 -14.18
N CYS A 172 7.91 7.53 -13.81
CA CYS A 172 7.78 7.09 -12.43
C CYS A 172 7.44 5.58 -12.37
N ALA A 173 7.38 5.02 -11.15
CA ALA A 173 7.10 3.60 -10.94
C ALA A 173 5.68 3.15 -11.33
N LEU A 174 4.75 4.09 -11.58
CA LEU A 174 3.35 3.83 -11.95
C LEU A 174 3.07 4.03 -13.46
N CYS A 175 4.03 4.53 -14.24
CA CYS A 175 3.80 4.71 -15.67
C CYS A 175 3.63 3.36 -16.39
N ALA A 176 2.73 3.31 -17.39
CA ALA A 176 2.48 2.11 -18.19
C ALA A 176 3.73 1.58 -18.90
N GLU A 177 4.69 2.45 -19.17
CA GLU A 177 6.00 2.12 -19.74
C GLU A 177 6.87 1.20 -18.86
N ASN A 178 6.45 0.96 -17.62
CA ASN A 178 7.06 -0.06 -16.78
C ASN A 178 6.76 -1.50 -17.25
N GLU A 179 5.65 -1.74 -17.95
CA GLU A 179 5.31 -3.06 -18.43
C GLU A 179 6.42 -3.64 -19.33
N GLY A 180 7.07 -4.72 -18.89
CA GLY A 180 8.19 -5.33 -19.61
C GLY A 180 9.52 -4.60 -19.50
N TYR A 181 9.63 -3.51 -18.74
CA TYR A 181 10.86 -2.72 -18.62
C TYR A 181 11.97 -3.47 -17.87
N ALA A 182 13.18 -3.47 -18.43
CA ALA A 182 14.31 -4.20 -17.86
C ALA A 182 14.77 -3.69 -16.49
N GLY A 183 14.45 -2.45 -16.17
CA GLY A 183 14.96 -1.80 -14.97
C GLY A 183 16.39 -1.28 -15.10
N ARG A 184 16.90 -0.69 -14.04
CA ARG A 184 18.28 -0.19 -13.89
C ARG A 184 18.60 0.00 -12.41
N MET A 185 19.82 0.32 -12.06
CA MET A 185 20.25 0.42 -10.64
C MET A 185 19.42 1.39 -9.79
N ASN A 186 18.79 2.39 -10.38
CA ASN A 186 17.91 3.35 -9.70
C ASN A 186 16.43 3.24 -10.09
N HIS A 187 16.04 2.19 -10.83
CA HIS A 187 14.65 1.93 -11.21
C HIS A 187 14.37 0.42 -11.25
N PRO A 188 13.29 -0.08 -10.64
CA PRO A 188 13.05 -1.51 -10.53
C PRO A 188 12.82 -2.19 -11.89
N ALA A 189 13.22 -3.46 -12.00
CA ALA A 189 12.87 -4.31 -13.12
C ALA A 189 11.37 -4.65 -13.13
N ARG A 190 10.80 -4.76 -14.35
CA ARG A 190 9.39 -5.04 -14.58
C ARG A 190 9.17 -5.97 -15.79
N GLN A 191 10.18 -6.78 -16.16
CA GLN A 191 10.08 -7.68 -17.33
C GLN A 191 8.99 -8.74 -17.14
N ASN A 192 8.76 -9.15 -15.90
CA ASN A 192 7.71 -10.09 -15.46
C ASN A 192 6.42 -9.44 -15.02
N HIS A 193 6.26 -8.13 -15.24
CA HIS A 193 5.08 -7.35 -14.87
C HIS A 193 4.15 -7.12 -16.05
N ARG A 194 2.84 -7.23 -15.81
CA ARG A 194 1.78 -6.92 -16.78
C ARG A 194 0.74 -6.02 -16.15
N VAL A 195 0.07 -5.23 -16.98
CA VAL A 195 -1.00 -4.31 -16.56
C VAL A 195 -2.26 -4.56 -17.39
N ILE A 196 -3.42 -4.42 -16.75
CA ILE A 196 -4.73 -4.59 -17.39
C ILE A 196 -5.31 -3.22 -17.69
N PRO A 197 -5.60 -2.89 -18.97
CA PRO A 197 -6.31 -1.65 -19.31
C PRO A 197 -7.74 -1.69 -18.76
N VAL A 198 -8.15 -0.60 -18.10
CA VAL A 198 -9.51 -0.36 -17.62
C VAL A 198 -9.97 1.02 -18.06
N THR A 199 -11.26 1.21 -18.26
CA THR A 199 -11.85 2.51 -18.56
C THR A 199 -12.54 3.03 -17.31
N ILE A 200 -12.10 4.18 -16.79
CA ILE A 200 -12.67 4.79 -15.60
C ILE A 200 -13.10 6.22 -15.94
N ASN A 201 -14.37 6.52 -15.69
CA ASN A 201 -14.96 7.84 -16.01
C ASN A 201 -14.65 8.29 -17.44
N GLY A 202 -14.77 7.37 -18.40
CA GLY A 202 -14.53 7.64 -19.82
C GLY A 202 -13.07 7.86 -20.25
N SER A 203 -12.10 7.62 -19.36
CA SER A 203 -10.66 7.75 -19.63
C SER A 203 -9.91 6.43 -19.45
N GLY A 204 -8.73 6.34 -20.09
CA GLY A 204 -7.89 5.13 -20.05
C GLY A 204 -7.06 5.06 -18.76
N TRP A 205 -7.21 3.98 -18.04
CA TRP A 205 -6.50 3.64 -16.81
C TRP A 205 -5.91 2.24 -16.91
N TYR A 206 -5.11 1.86 -15.93
CA TYR A 206 -4.56 0.51 -15.81
C TYR A 206 -4.72 -0.02 -14.39
N LEU A 207 -4.95 -1.32 -14.28
CA LEU A 207 -4.95 -2.10 -13.05
C LEU A 207 -3.66 -2.93 -12.98
N GLN A 208 -2.98 -2.89 -11.85
CA GLN A 208 -1.85 -3.75 -11.48
C GLN A 208 -1.93 -4.12 -10.00
N TYR A 209 -1.24 -5.20 -9.59
CA TYR A 209 -1.04 -5.46 -8.16
C TYR A 209 0.23 -4.78 -7.63
N SER A 210 0.22 -4.50 -6.33
CA SER A 210 1.42 -4.05 -5.63
C SER A 210 2.35 -5.24 -5.40
N PRO A 211 3.65 -5.13 -5.68
CA PRO A 211 4.57 -6.22 -5.40
C PRO A 211 4.80 -6.48 -3.90
N TYR A 212 4.38 -5.56 -3.03
CA TYR A 212 4.59 -5.64 -1.59
C TYR A 212 3.42 -6.29 -0.82
N VAL A 213 2.23 -6.36 -1.41
CA VAL A 213 1.03 -7.04 -0.90
C VAL A 213 0.81 -6.84 0.60
N TYR A 214 0.47 -5.63 1.01
CA TYR A 214 0.19 -5.32 2.42
C TYR A 214 -1.07 -6.04 2.93
N TYR A 215 -2.04 -6.29 2.04
CA TYR A 215 -3.29 -7.02 2.26
C TYR A 215 -3.66 -7.81 1.00
N ASN A 216 -4.68 -8.68 1.09
CA ASN A 216 -5.08 -9.53 -0.03
C ASN A 216 -5.43 -8.73 -1.28
N GLU A 217 -4.86 -9.13 -2.41
CA GLU A 217 -5.07 -8.51 -3.72
C GLU A 217 -4.82 -6.99 -3.74
N HIS A 218 -3.84 -6.52 -2.95
CA HIS A 218 -3.47 -5.11 -2.94
C HIS A 218 -3.14 -4.64 -4.36
N CYS A 219 -4.05 -3.87 -4.95
CA CYS A 219 -3.91 -3.35 -6.31
C CYS A 219 -3.66 -1.84 -6.33
N ILE A 220 -3.12 -1.40 -7.46
CA ILE A 220 -2.95 0.01 -7.81
C ILE A 220 -3.66 0.23 -9.15
N VAL A 221 -4.56 1.21 -9.16
CA VAL A 221 -5.29 1.64 -10.35
C VAL A 221 -4.76 3.03 -10.72
N PHE A 222 -4.11 3.16 -11.86
CA PHE A 222 -3.39 4.38 -12.21
C PHE A 222 -3.80 4.93 -13.57
N ASN A 223 -3.76 6.25 -13.69
CA ASN A 223 -4.10 6.97 -14.91
C ASN A 223 -3.11 6.61 -16.04
N GLY A 224 -3.60 6.33 -17.22
CA GLY A 224 -2.76 6.06 -18.40
C GLY A 224 -1.91 7.27 -18.82
N THR A 225 -2.29 8.47 -18.38
CA THR A 225 -1.52 9.71 -18.59
C THR A 225 -0.85 10.12 -17.27
N HIS A 226 0.44 10.44 -17.32
CA HIS A 226 1.19 10.92 -16.15
C HIS A 226 0.76 12.36 -15.80
N THR A 227 -0.25 12.47 -14.96
CA THR A 227 -0.82 13.73 -14.46
C THR A 227 -0.84 13.73 -12.94
N PRO A 228 -0.68 14.89 -12.27
CA PRO A 228 -0.73 14.97 -10.81
C PRO A 228 -2.08 14.50 -10.24
N MET A 229 -2.02 13.97 -9.03
CA MET A 229 -3.22 13.62 -8.24
C MET A 229 -4.02 14.87 -7.90
N LYS A 230 -5.33 14.73 -7.88
CA LYS A 230 -6.25 15.76 -7.43
C LYS A 230 -7.48 15.15 -6.81
N ILE A 231 -7.84 15.62 -5.61
CA ILE A 231 -9.09 15.26 -4.96
C ILE A 231 -10.14 16.31 -5.34
N ASP A 232 -11.07 15.89 -6.18
CA ASP A 232 -12.18 16.70 -6.68
C ASP A 232 -13.39 15.81 -6.99
N ARG A 233 -14.45 16.42 -7.52
CA ARG A 233 -15.67 15.71 -7.96
C ARG A 233 -15.36 14.54 -8.89
N ALA A 234 -14.39 14.70 -9.79
CA ALA A 234 -14.04 13.63 -10.74
C ALA A 234 -13.34 12.47 -10.03
N ALA A 235 -12.55 12.71 -8.98
CA ALA A 235 -11.94 11.66 -8.19
C ALA A 235 -13.00 10.76 -7.53
N PHE A 236 -14.03 11.33 -6.91
CA PHE A 236 -15.14 10.56 -6.33
C PHE A 236 -15.87 9.72 -7.37
N ARG A 237 -16.14 10.30 -8.54
CA ARG A 237 -16.77 9.56 -9.65
C ARG A 237 -15.92 8.39 -10.11
N LYS A 238 -14.61 8.60 -10.26
CA LYS A 238 -13.67 7.55 -10.67
C LYS A 238 -13.64 6.38 -9.68
N LEU A 239 -13.63 6.67 -8.37
CA LEU A 239 -13.67 5.65 -7.33
C LEU A 239 -14.96 4.82 -7.38
N LEU A 240 -16.12 5.49 -7.49
CA LEU A 240 -17.42 4.82 -7.55
C LEU A 240 -17.62 4.04 -8.87
N ASP A 241 -17.10 4.54 -9.98
CA ASP A 241 -17.10 3.83 -11.26
C ASP A 241 -16.25 2.54 -11.18
N PHE A 242 -15.06 2.61 -10.56
CA PHE A 242 -14.22 1.43 -10.38
C PHE A 242 -14.91 0.33 -9.55
N VAL A 243 -15.51 0.66 -8.41
CA VAL A 243 -16.23 -0.34 -7.59
C VAL A 243 -17.55 -0.80 -8.22
N GLY A 244 -18.06 -0.07 -9.20
CA GLY A 244 -19.14 -0.54 -10.08
C GLY A 244 -18.68 -1.67 -11.01
N GLN A 245 -17.45 -1.59 -11.52
CA GLN A 245 -16.84 -2.58 -12.40
C GLN A 245 -16.26 -3.77 -11.61
N PHE A 246 -15.73 -3.54 -10.41
CA PHE A 246 -15.12 -4.54 -9.52
C PHE A 246 -15.80 -4.51 -8.13
N PRO A 247 -17.06 -5.02 -8.03
CA PRO A 247 -17.88 -4.85 -6.82
C PRO A 247 -17.36 -5.58 -5.57
N HIS A 248 -16.46 -6.54 -5.74
CA HIS A 248 -15.79 -7.26 -4.66
C HIS A 248 -14.56 -6.52 -4.10
N TYR A 249 -14.13 -5.41 -4.74
CA TYR A 249 -13.02 -4.57 -4.30
C TYR A 249 -13.51 -3.32 -3.56
N PHE A 250 -12.68 -2.84 -2.64
CA PHE A 250 -12.67 -1.43 -2.27
C PHE A 250 -11.64 -0.69 -3.16
N VAL A 251 -11.75 0.63 -3.22
CA VAL A 251 -10.73 1.50 -3.80
C VAL A 251 -10.71 2.84 -3.08
N GLY A 252 -9.52 3.40 -2.86
CA GLY A 252 -9.39 4.72 -2.24
C GLY A 252 -8.23 5.53 -2.83
N SER A 253 -8.24 6.81 -2.60
CA SER A 253 -7.17 7.72 -2.97
C SER A 253 -6.42 8.22 -1.75
N ASN A 254 -5.09 8.33 -1.84
CA ASN A 254 -4.38 9.19 -0.91
C ASN A 254 -4.85 10.64 -1.06
N ALA A 255 -4.64 11.44 -0.03
CA ALA A 255 -4.85 12.87 -0.12
C ALA A 255 -3.86 13.54 -1.10
N ASP A 256 -4.27 14.66 -1.70
CA ASP A 256 -3.52 15.35 -2.73
C ASP A 256 -2.57 16.48 -2.21
N LEU A 257 -2.47 16.61 -0.88
CA LEU A 257 -1.56 17.57 -0.23
C LEU A 257 -0.37 16.85 0.42
N PRO A 258 0.79 17.51 0.52
CA PRO A 258 1.96 17.00 1.25
C PRO A 258 1.62 16.65 2.70
N ILE A 259 2.46 15.84 3.36
CA ILE A 259 2.32 15.42 4.78
C ILE A 259 1.18 14.43 4.99
N VAL A 260 0.00 14.68 4.44
CA VAL A 260 -1.21 13.83 4.55
C VAL A 260 -1.47 13.00 3.30
N GLY A 261 -0.67 13.20 2.25
CA GLY A 261 -0.75 12.46 0.98
C GLY A 261 0.18 11.25 0.93
N GLY A 262 0.11 10.50 -0.19
CA GLY A 262 1.00 9.40 -0.50
C GLY A 262 2.36 9.85 -1.03
N SER A 263 3.23 8.88 -1.33
CA SER A 263 4.60 9.12 -1.80
C SER A 263 4.70 9.56 -3.28
N ILE A 264 3.66 9.35 -4.09
CA ILE A 264 3.62 9.67 -5.52
C ILE A 264 2.43 10.58 -5.80
N LEU A 265 2.60 11.89 -5.59
CA LEU A 265 1.56 12.88 -5.86
C LEU A 265 1.54 13.31 -7.34
N SER A 266 2.63 13.06 -8.07
CA SER A 266 2.81 13.49 -9.47
C SER A 266 2.09 12.60 -10.49
N HIS A 267 1.55 11.46 -10.09
CA HIS A 267 0.84 10.54 -10.98
C HIS A 267 -0.49 10.11 -10.33
N ASP A 268 -1.61 10.48 -10.96
CA ASP A 268 -2.97 10.16 -10.48
C ASP A 268 -3.19 8.65 -10.41
N HIS A 269 -3.46 8.16 -9.20
CA HIS A 269 -3.62 6.74 -8.92
C HIS A 269 -4.46 6.50 -7.68
N PHE A 270 -5.05 5.32 -7.59
CA PHE A 270 -5.81 4.80 -6.46
C PHE A 270 -5.20 3.49 -5.98
N GLN A 271 -5.47 3.13 -4.74
CA GLN A 271 -5.15 1.82 -4.17
C GLN A 271 -6.45 1.10 -3.82
N GLY A 272 -6.50 -0.18 -4.10
CA GLY A 272 -7.67 -1.02 -3.85
C GLY A 272 -7.31 -2.46 -3.60
N GLY A 273 -8.31 -3.33 -3.56
CA GLY A 273 -8.11 -4.76 -3.40
C GLY A 273 -9.29 -5.46 -2.74
N HIS A 274 -9.17 -6.77 -2.59
CA HIS A 274 -10.17 -7.64 -1.95
C HIS A 274 -9.83 -7.81 -0.47
N TYR A 275 -10.13 -6.79 0.34
CA TYR A 275 -9.84 -6.80 1.77
C TYR A 275 -10.83 -5.93 2.55
N THR A 276 -11.23 -6.39 3.75
CA THR A 276 -12.12 -5.66 4.66
C THR A 276 -11.33 -5.10 5.84
N PHE A 277 -11.12 -3.80 5.84
CA PHE A 277 -10.38 -3.10 6.89
C PHE A 277 -11.20 -2.87 8.17
N ALA A 278 -10.52 -2.55 9.26
CA ALA A 278 -11.15 -2.21 10.54
C ALA A 278 -12.09 -1.00 10.41
N MET A 279 -11.69 0.04 9.68
CA MET A 279 -12.53 1.22 9.46
C MET A 279 -13.84 0.88 8.73
N GLU A 280 -13.82 -0.06 7.78
CA GLU A 280 -15.01 -0.52 7.08
C GLU A 280 -16.01 -1.18 8.02
N ARG A 281 -15.52 -1.97 8.99
CA ARG A 281 -16.34 -2.66 10.01
C ARG A 281 -16.84 -1.71 11.09
N ALA A 282 -16.19 -0.55 11.26
CA ALA A 282 -16.55 0.41 12.29
C ALA A 282 -17.98 0.94 12.08
N PRO A 283 -18.82 1.02 13.14
CA PRO A 283 -20.19 1.47 13.02
C PRO A 283 -20.27 3.00 12.84
N VAL A 284 -21.36 3.45 12.22
CA VAL A 284 -21.79 4.84 12.30
C VAL A 284 -22.30 5.09 13.73
N GLU A 285 -21.67 6.00 14.46
CA GLU A 285 -22.05 6.34 15.84
C GLU A 285 -23.01 7.53 15.94
N GLU A 286 -22.98 8.41 14.93
CA GLU A 286 -23.84 9.58 14.88
C GLU A 286 -24.38 9.77 13.45
N PRO A 287 -25.69 9.51 13.23
CA PRO A 287 -26.33 9.78 11.95
C PRO A 287 -26.37 11.29 11.64
N VAL A 288 -26.14 11.65 10.38
CA VAL A 288 -26.17 13.02 9.88
C VAL A 288 -27.15 13.09 8.71
N ARG A 289 -27.87 14.20 8.57
CA ARG A 289 -28.75 14.46 7.43
C ARG A 289 -28.29 15.69 6.69
N PHE A 290 -28.31 15.61 5.36
CA PHE A 290 -28.01 16.74 4.47
C PHE A 290 -29.26 17.10 3.67
N ARG A 291 -29.62 18.36 3.66
CA ARG A 291 -30.80 18.86 2.93
C ARG A 291 -30.69 18.56 1.45
N GLY A 292 -31.75 17.99 0.89
CA GLY A 292 -31.81 17.58 -0.52
C GLY A 292 -31.14 16.22 -0.82
N PHE A 293 -30.72 15.45 0.23
CA PHE A 293 -30.08 14.13 0.11
C PHE A 293 -30.73 13.09 1.02
N ASP A 294 -32.07 13.08 1.10
CA ASP A 294 -32.82 12.11 1.90
C ASP A 294 -32.65 10.66 1.42
N ASP A 295 -32.20 10.48 0.19
CA ASP A 295 -31.84 9.23 -0.46
C ASP A 295 -30.48 8.68 -0.03
N ILE A 296 -29.66 9.47 0.67
CA ILE A 296 -28.33 9.08 1.18
C ILE A 296 -28.36 8.94 2.71
N ARG A 297 -27.91 7.80 3.20
CA ARG A 297 -27.58 7.63 4.62
C ARG A 297 -26.18 8.16 4.88
N ALA A 298 -26.07 9.14 5.76
CA ALA A 298 -24.80 9.73 6.15
C ALA A 298 -24.58 9.65 7.66
N GLY A 299 -23.31 9.60 8.10
CA GLY A 299 -23.02 9.66 9.52
C GLY A 299 -21.53 9.61 9.86
N ILE A 300 -21.22 10.05 11.09
CA ILE A 300 -19.88 10.00 11.66
C ILE A 300 -19.57 8.56 12.06
N VAL A 301 -18.43 8.05 11.59
CA VAL A 301 -17.95 6.71 11.91
C VAL A 301 -17.24 6.72 13.27
N LYS A 302 -17.45 5.67 14.07
CA LYS A 302 -16.69 5.44 15.32
C LYS A 302 -15.26 5.02 14.96
N TRP A 303 -14.44 6.01 14.65
CA TRP A 303 -13.06 5.83 14.20
C TRP A 303 -12.14 6.87 14.86
N PRO A 304 -10.83 6.61 15.08
CA PRO A 304 -9.94 7.58 15.70
C PRO A 304 -9.75 8.85 14.86
N MET A 305 -9.84 8.70 13.52
CA MET A 305 -9.81 9.84 12.60
C MET A 305 -11.22 10.34 12.29
N SER A 306 -11.32 11.54 11.70
CA SER A 306 -12.60 12.20 11.38
C SER A 306 -13.17 11.65 10.07
N VAL A 307 -14.07 10.69 10.15
CA VAL A 307 -14.65 10.00 9.00
C VAL A 307 -16.14 10.25 8.90
N LEU A 308 -16.59 10.70 7.74
CA LEU A 308 -17.99 10.77 7.36
C LEU A 308 -18.26 9.67 6.32
N ARG A 309 -19.20 8.77 6.64
CA ARG A 309 -19.65 7.69 5.74
C ARG A 309 -20.91 8.10 5.03
N LEU A 310 -20.94 7.94 3.71
CA LEU A 310 -22.09 8.14 2.84
C LEU A 310 -22.46 6.82 2.19
N THR A 311 -23.77 6.45 2.23
CA THR A 311 -24.24 5.19 1.64
C THR A 311 -25.56 5.44 0.90
N GLY A 312 -25.66 5.00 -0.33
CA GLY A 312 -26.87 5.13 -1.16
C GLY A 312 -26.78 4.33 -2.46
N PRO A 313 -27.93 4.12 -3.14
CA PRO A 313 -28.00 3.32 -4.35
C PRO A 313 -27.47 4.04 -5.59
N ASP A 314 -27.50 5.38 -5.61
CA ASP A 314 -27.14 6.21 -6.75
C ASP A 314 -25.75 6.84 -6.56
N SER A 315 -24.78 6.42 -7.41
CA SER A 315 -23.42 6.92 -7.38
C SER A 315 -23.32 8.41 -7.72
N ASP A 316 -24.19 8.95 -8.60
CA ASP A 316 -24.19 10.35 -9.00
C ASP A 316 -24.60 11.26 -7.83
N ARG A 317 -25.58 10.81 -7.06
CA ARG A 317 -26.01 11.50 -5.83
C ARG A 317 -24.93 11.50 -4.77
N LEU A 318 -24.23 10.36 -4.60
CA LEU A 318 -23.09 10.29 -3.68
C LEU A 318 -21.96 11.24 -4.11
N VAL A 319 -21.64 11.32 -5.42
CA VAL A 319 -20.66 12.26 -5.96
C VAL A 319 -21.06 13.71 -5.70
N GLU A 320 -22.36 14.04 -5.88
CA GLU A 320 -22.88 15.39 -5.65
C GLU A 320 -22.71 15.82 -4.18
N LEU A 321 -23.08 14.95 -3.25
CA LEU A 321 -22.94 15.23 -1.82
C LEU A 321 -21.46 15.28 -1.39
N ALA A 322 -20.63 14.35 -1.88
CA ALA A 322 -19.21 14.32 -1.56
C ALA A 322 -18.49 15.58 -2.07
N ASP A 323 -18.83 16.06 -3.26
CA ASP A 323 -18.29 17.31 -3.82
C ASP A 323 -18.72 18.54 -3.01
N ARG A 324 -19.97 18.58 -2.56
CA ARG A 324 -20.48 19.64 -1.66
C ARG A 324 -19.69 19.65 -0.35
N ILE A 325 -19.49 18.49 0.27
CA ILE A 325 -18.72 18.35 1.52
C ILE A 325 -17.25 18.74 1.30
N LEU A 326 -16.64 18.33 0.19
CA LEU A 326 -15.25 18.69 -0.15
C LEU A 326 -15.08 20.20 -0.30
N ARG A 327 -16.01 20.88 -1.02
CA ARG A 327 -15.96 22.33 -1.19
C ARG A 327 -16.08 23.07 0.14
N ALA A 328 -17.04 22.64 1.00
CA ALA A 328 -17.17 23.16 2.35
C ALA A 328 -15.87 22.96 3.14
N TRP A 329 -15.30 21.74 3.08
CA TRP A 329 -14.07 21.42 3.80
C TRP A 329 -12.87 22.25 3.34
N ARG A 330 -12.69 22.44 2.02
CA ARG A 330 -11.58 23.22 1.46
C ARG A 330 -11.54 24.66 2.01
N GLY A 331 -12.67 25.29 2.25
CA GLY A 331 -12.77 26.64 2.79
C GLY A 331 -12.98 26.74 4.31
N TYR A 332 -13.03 25.61 5.03
CA TYR A 332 -13.42 25.60 6.43
C TYR A 332 -12.26 25.98 7.37
N THR A 333 -12.52 27.00 8.23
CA THR A 333 -11.65 27.37 9.34
C THR A 333 -12.43 27.29 10.65
N ASP A 334 -11.84 26.67 11.67
CA ASP A 334 -12.32 26.60 13.05
C ASP A 334 -11.13 26.70 14.01
N GLU A 335 -10.85 27.91 14.46
CA GLU A 335 -9.71 28.21 15.35
C GLU A 335 -9.81 27.40 16.65
N SER A 336 -11.02 27.11 17.15
CA SER A 336 -11.23 26.36 18.38
C SER A 336 -10.79 24.89 18.27
N ALA A 337 -10.72 24.36 17.06
CA ALA A 337 -10.22 23.01 16.72
C ALA A 337 -8.83 23.03 16.07
N PHE A 338 -8.19 24.21 15.99
CA PHE A 338 -6.94 24.45 15.28
C PHE A 338 -6.99 24.05 13.81
N VAL A 339 -8.15 24.18 13.17
CA VAL A 339 -8.35 23.91 11.75
C VAL A 339 -8.31 25.24 10.99
N PHE A 340 -7.39 25.34 10.04
CA PHE A 340 -7.26 26.48 9.16
C PHE A 340 -7.33 26.00 7.71
N ALA A 341 -8.14 26.66 6.90
CA ALA A 341 -8.30 26.33 5.49
C ALA A 341 -6.99 26.57 4.73
N GLU A 342 -6.29 27.66 5.07
CA GLU A 342 -5.03 28.06 4.44
C GLU A 342 -4.18 28.90 5.42
N THR A 343 -2.89 28.96 5.13
CA THR A 343 -1.93 29.89 5.77
C THR A 343 -1.04 30.48 4.69
N ASP A 344 -0.95 31.80 4.60
CA ASP A 344 -0.15 32.50 3.60
C ASP A 344 -0.48 32.07 2.14
N GLY A 345 -1.73 31.69 1.87
CA GLY A 345 -2.22 31.23 0.57
C GLY A 345 -1.96 29.75 0.28
N GLU A 346 -1.33 29.01 1.19
CA GLU A 346 -1.13 27.56 1.04
C GLU A 346 -2.32 26.79 1.67
N PRO A 347 -3.02 25.92 0.89
CA PRO A 347 -4.18 25.20 1.38
C PRO A 347 -3.78 24.04 2.32
N HIS A 348 -4.62 23.80 3.35
CA HIS A 348 -4.39 22.74 4.32
C HIS A 348 -5.43 21.63 4.28
N ASN A 349 -6.66 21.92 3.92
CA ASN A 349 -7.77 20.98 3.97
C ASN A 349 -7.87 20.10 2.72
N THR A 350 -7.96 18.80 2.92
CA THR A 350 -8.20 17.82 1.86
C THR A 350 -8.95 16.59 2.42
N ILE A 351 -9.26 15.62 1.57
CA ILE A 351 -9.96 14.38 1.94
C ILE A 351 -9.16 13.18 1.43
N THR A 352 -9.14 12.10 2.21
CA THR A 352 -8.79 10.75 1.78
C THR A 352 -10.09 9.99 1.54
N PRO A 353 -10.55 9.82 0.29
CA PRO A 353 -11.81 9.14 -0.02
C PRO A 353 -11.61 7.64 -0.23
N ILE A 354 -12.56 6.82 0.26
CA ILE A 354 -12.54 5.36 0.08
C ILE A 354 -13.94 4.91 -0.33
N ALA A 355 -14.02 4.21 -1.46
CA ALA A 355 -15.27 3.69 -2.02
C ALA A 355 -15.32 2.16 -1.98
N ARG A 356 -16.52 1.60 -1.81
CA ARG A 356 -16.81 0.16 -1.90
C ARG A 356 -18.28 -0.08 -2.22
N ARG A 357 -18.60 -1.34 -2.51
CA ARG A 357 -20.00 -1.78 -2.57
C ARG A 357 -20.45 -2.29 -1.20
N ARG A 358 -21.70 -2.01 -0.86
CA ARG A 358 -22.38 -2.53 0.33
C ARG A 358 -23.69 -3.18 -0.09
N GLY A 359 -23.61 -4.42 -0.56
CA GLY A 359 -24.74 -5.05 -1.24
C GLY A 359 -25.11 -4.30 -2.52
N ALA A 360 -26.36 -3.86 -2.64
CA ALA A 360 -26.82 -3.07 -3.79
C ALA A 360 -26.38 -1.60 -3.76
N ASP A 361 -26.00 -1.08 -2.59
CA ASP A 361 -25.60 0.32 -2.41
C ASP A 361 -24.12 0.54 -2.71
N TYR A 362 -23.77 1.78 -3.04
CA TYR A 362 -22.41 2.31 -2.96
C TYR A 362 -22.17 2.89 -1.57
N GLU A 363 -20.95 2.77 -1.08
CA GLU A 363 -20.50 3.37 0.18
C GLU A 363 -19.22 4.17 -0.09
N LEU A 364 -19.18 5.41 0.41
CA LEU A 364 -18.05 6.33 0.27
C LEU A 364 -17.70 6.89 1.64
N ASP A 365 -16.51 6.57 2.15
CA ASP A 365 -15.95 7.16 3.35
C ASP A 365 -15.12 8.39 2.97
N LEU A 366 -15.39 9.53 3.60
CA LEU A 366 -14.67 10.78 3.46
C LEU A 366 -13.87 11.03 4.73
N VAL A 367 -12.55 10.78 4.69
CA VAL A 367 -11.67 11.04 5.83
C VAL A 367 -11.11 12.44 5.70
N LEU A 368 -11.48 13.32 6.63
CA LEU A 368 -11.01 14.71 6.64
C LEU A 368 -9.54 14.77 7.02
N ARG A 369 -8.76 15.52 6.25
CA ARG A 369 -7.31 15.69 6.46
C ARG A 369 -6.97 17.17 6.47
N ASN A 370 -5.93 17.51 7.23
CA ASN A 370 -5.35 18.85 7.26
C ASN A 370 -3.84 18.73 7.49
N ASN A 371 -3.03 19.45 6.72
CA ASN A 371 -1.57 19.35 6.73
C ASN A 371 -0.85 20.52 7.41
N ILE A 372 -1.57 21.33 8.18
CA ILE A 372 -0.97 22.46 8.87
C ILE A 372 0.20 22.05 9.78
N THR A 373 1.25 22.84 9.81
CA THR A 373 2.43 22.65 10.65
C THR A 373 2.58 23.80 11.64
N THR A 374 3.27 23.55 12.76
CA THR A 374 3.72 24.57 13.71
C THR A 374 5.18 24.31 14.08
N PRO A 375 5.88 25.24 14.75
CA PRO A 375 7.23 24.98 15.26
C PRO A 375 7.28 23.77 16.21
N GLU A 376 6.21 23.51 16.98
CA GLU A 376 6.09 22.35 17.89
C GLU A 376 5.79 21.06 17.10
N HIS A 377 5.09 21.16 15.97
CA HIS A 377 4.69 20.05 15.12
C HIS A 377 5.17 20.25 13.67
N PRO A 378 6.49 20.21 13.41
CA PRO A 378 7.04 20.53 12.08
C PRO A 378 6.70 19.47 11.00
N LEU A 379 6.27 18.27 11.40
CA LEU A 379 5.80 17.21 10.51
C LEU A 379 4.27 17.21 10.32
N GLY A 380 3.56 18.13 11.00
CA GLY A 380 2.11 18.26 10.95
C GLY A 380 1.47 18.20 12.34
N VAL A 381 0.47 19.05 12.56
CA VAL A 381 -0.35 19.05 13.79
C VAL A 381 -1.23 17.79 13.83
N PHE A 382 -1.77 17.38 12.67
CA PHE A 382 -2.58 16.19 12.49
C PHE A 382 -1.74 15.05 11.87
N HIS A 383 -0.67 14.71 12.57
CA HIS A 383 0.36 13.74 12.19
C HIS A 383 0.85 13.03 13.47
N PRO A 384 1.45 11.83 13.40
CA PRO A 384 2.05 11.20 14.57
C PRO A 384 2.98 12.15 15.31
N HIS A 385 2.74 12.36 16.59
CA HIS A 385 3.56 13.26 17.42
C HIS A 385 4.90 12.62 17.81
N ALA A 386 5.85 13.45 18.19
CA ALA A 386 7.25 13.05 18.43
C ALA A 386 7.43 11.87 19.40
N ALA A 387 6.57 11.77 20.43
CA ALA A 387 6.60 10.68 21.40
C ALA A 387 6.37 9.29 20.76
N LEU A 388 5.67 9.23 19.61
CA LEU A 388 5.33 8.00 18.91
C LEU A 388 6.34 7.63 17.80
N HIS A 389 7.29 8.53 17.49
CA HIS A 389 8.21 8.36 16.35
C HIS A 389 9.17 7.18 16.51
N HIS A 390 9.37 6.68 17.71
CA HIS A 390 10.15 5.46 17.93
C HIS A 390 9.52 4.23 17.27
N ILE A 391 8.20 4.22 17.08
CA ILE A 391 7.43 3.19 16.36
C ILE A 391 7.04 3.65 14.96
N LYS A 392 6.33 4.79 14.81
CA LYS A 392 5.81 5.30 13.54
C LYS A 392 6.04 6.80 13.41
N LYS A 393 6.90 7.18 12.46
CA LYS A 393 7.23 8.59 12.17
C LYS A 393 6.69 9.03 10.80
N GLU A 394 6.48 8.09 9.89
CA GLU A 394 6.10 8.34 8.51
C GLU A 394 4.66 8.86 8.43
N ASN A 395 4.36 9.53 7.32
CA ASN A 395 3.02 10.03 7.02
C ASN A 395 1.97 8.90 7.07
N ILE A 396 0.77 9.25 7.51
CA ILE A 396 -0.38 8.33 7.56
C ILE A 396 -1.09 8.39 6.21
N GLY A 397 -0.83 7.38 5.39
CA GLY A 397 -1.44 7.20 4.06
C GLY A 397 -2.76 6.43 4.13
N LEU A 398 -3.32 6.14 2.94
CA LEU A 398 -4.61 5.48 2.78
C LEU A 398 -4.74 4.17 3.60
N ILE A 399 -3.72 3.34 3.59
CA ILE A 399 -3.74 2.01 4.22
C ILE A 399 -3.80 2.14 5.74
N GLU A 400 -2.96 3.01 6.31
CA GLU A 400 -2.96 3.27 7.74
C GLU A 400 -4.27 3.92 8.20
N VAL A 401 -4.81 4.86 7.41
CA VAL A 401 -6.11 5.49 7.67
C VAL A 401 -7.21 4.44 7.87
N MET A 402 -7.18 3.35 7.13
CA MET A 402 -8.17 2.27 7.21
C MET A 402 -7.91 1.27 8.34
N GLY A 403 -6.80 1.39 9.07
CA GLY A 403 -6.51 0.59 10.26
C GLY A 403 -5.49 -0.53 10.08
N LEU A 404 -4.66 -0.49 9.03
CA LEU A 404 -3.54 -1.40 8.85
C LEU A 404 -2.21 -0.64 8.99
N ALA A 405 -1.47 -0.89 10.05
CA ALA A 405 -0.14 -0.33 10.25
C ALA A 405 0.87 -1.00 9.31
N VAL A 406 1.56 -0.20 8.50
CA VAL A 406 2.76 -0.63 7.78
C VAL A 406 3.97 -0.05 8.49
N LEU A 407 4.62 -0.89 9.31
CA LEU A 407 5.74 -0.50 10.17
C LEU A 407 7.08 -0.82 9.51
N PRO A 408 8.14 -0.03 9.79
CA PRO A 408 9.45 -0.21 9.19
C PRO A 408 10.15 -1.49 9.65
N ALA A 409 10.94 -2.10 8.75
CA ALA A 409 11.65 -3.37 8.96
C ALA A 409 12.59 -3.36 10.18
N ARG A 410 13.18 -2.20 10.52
CA ARG A 410 14.04 -2.04 11.70
C ARG A 410 13.40 -2.54 13.00
N LEU A 411 12.08 -2.39 13.14
CA LEU A 411 11.36 -2.78 14.36
C LEU A 411 11.46 -4.28 14.67
N LYS A 412 11.65 -5.15 13.67
CA LYS A 412 11.88 -6.57 13.93
C LYS A 412 13.10 -6.79 14.83
N GLY A 413 14.22 -6.19 14.48
CA GLY A 413 15.47 -6.29 15.27
C GLY A 413 15.39 -5.52 16.58
N GLU A 414 14.83 -4.30 16.55
CA GLU A 414 14.71 -3.44 17.72
C GLU A 414 13.81 -4.07 18.79
N LEU A 415 12.67 -4.65 18.46
CA LEU A 415 11.79 -5.31 19.44
C LEU A 415 12.42 -6.56 20.05
N ALA A 416 13.15 -7.36 19.26
CA ALA A 416 13.87 -8.50 19.78
C ALA A 416 15.01 -8.09 20.72
N ALA A 417 15.74 -7.02 20.39
CA ALA A 417 16.79 -6.48 21.25
C ALA A 417 16.22 -5.82 22.53
N LEU A 418 15.06 -5.14 22.44
CA LEU A 418 14.36 -4.60 23.61
C LEU A 418 13.91 -5.70 24.57
N GLU A 419 13.38 -6.81 24.06
CA GLU A 419 13.03 -7.97 24.88
C GLU A 419 14.23 -8.44 25.71
N GLN A 420 15.38 -8.64 25.07
CA GLN A 420 16.61 -9.05 25.75
C GLN A 420 17.11 -8.01 26.77
N ALA A 421 17.07 -6.72 26.42
CA ALA A 421 17.50 -5.63 27.31
C ALA A 421 16.59 -5.51 28.55
N ILE A 422 15.27 -5.65 28.38
CA ILE A 422 14.29 -5.62 29.48
C ILE A 422 14.55 -6.78 30.43
N LEU A 423 14.70 -8.01 29.92
CA LEU A 423 14.87 -9.23 30.72
C LEU A 423 16.22 -9.28 31.43
N SER A 424 17.28 -8.73 30.85
CA SER A 424 18.60 -8.67 31.44
C SER A 424 18.80 -7.47 32.40
N GLY A 425 17.87 -6.50 32.39
CA GLY A 425 18.03 -5.24 33.16
C GLY A 425 19.08 -4.31 32.58
N ALA A 426 19.39 -4.42 31.28
CA ALA A 426 20.36 -3.54 30.62
C ALA A 426 19.86 -2.09 30.55
N ASP A 427 20.78 -1.13 30.50
CA ASP A 427 20.46 0.29 30.34
C ASP A 427 20.09 0.57 28.86
N ILE A 428 18.77 0.55 28.57
CA ILE A 428 18.23 0.82 27.25
C ILE A 428 18.57 2.24 26.77
N ARG A 429 18.64 3.21 27.69
CA ARG A 429 18.92 4.62 27.36
C ARG A 429 20.33 4.83 26.84
N ALA A 430 21.29 4.03 27.33
CA ALA A 430 22.66 4.08 26.88
C ALA A 430 22.92 3.40 25.53
N ASP A 431 21.98 2.59 25.04
CA ASP A 431 22.10 1.92 23.73
C ASP A 431 21.75 2.89 22.60
N GLU A 432 22.65 3.03 21.62
CA GLU A 432 22.52 3.96 20.49
C GLU A 432 21.27 3.67 19.63
N THR A 433 20.89 2.41 19.47
CA THR A 433 19.76 1.97 18.66
C THR A 433 18.46 1.99 19.46
N LEU A 434 18.50 1.53 20.71
CA LEU A 434 17.32 1.33 21.55
C LEU A 434 16.95 2.53 22.38
N GLY A 435 17.86 3.49 22.59
CA GLY A 435 17.65 4.66 23.46
C GLY A 435 16.40 5.47 23.15
N LYS A 436 15.96 5.51 21.88
CA LYS A 436 14.69 6.13 21.44
C LYS A 436 13.43 5.47 22.02
N HIS A 437 13.53 4.23 22.50
CA HIS A 437 12.42 3.49 23.13
C HIS A 437 12.46 3.57 24.67
N ALA A 438 13.48 4.20 25.25
CA ALA A 438 13.72 4.13 26.69
C ALA A 438 12.55 4.69 27.52
N ASP A 439 12.02 5.86 27.17
CA ASP A 439 10.91 6.49 27.90
C ASP A 439 9.65 5.62 27.82
N TRP A 440 9.36 5.06 26.64
CA TRP A 440 8.25 4.12 26.45
C TRP A 440 8.41 2.86 27.31
N VAL A 441 9.60 2.25 27.34
CA VAL A 441 9.85 1.06 28.17
C VAL A 441 9.74 1.36 29.66
N GLU A 442 10.22 2.54 30.13
CA GLU A 442 10.06 2.96 31.52
C GLU A 442 8.58 3.12 31.89
N GLU A 443 7.76 3.69 31.02
CA GLU A 443 6.31 3.75 31.21
C GLU A 443 5.70 2.33 31.27
N LEU A 444 6.10 1.42 30.37
CA LEU A 444 5.61 0.04 30.37
C LEU A 444 5.95 -0.69 31.67
N LYS A 445 7.13 -0.49 32.24
CA LYS A 445 7.53 -1.08 33.54
C LYS A 445 6.64 -0.65 34.70
N THR A 446 5.96 0.50 34.60
CA THR A 446 4.98 0.92 35.62
C THR A 446 3.66 0.15 35.54
N ARG A 447 3.35 -0.42 34.37
CA ARG A 447 2.08 -1.13 34.07
C ARG A 447 2.21 -2.64 34.06
N TYR A 448 3.43 -3.16 33.77
CA TYR A 448 3.65 -4.58 33.54
C TYR A 448 4.85 -5.12 34.34
N THR A 449 4.70 -6.38 34.79
CA THR A 449 5.85 -7.19 35.23
C THR A 449 6.29 -8.05 34.04
N PHE A 450 7.52 -7.81 33.59
CA PHE A 450 8.09 -8.53 32.45
C PHE A 450 8.72 -9.86 32.88
N THR A 451 8.41 -10.92 32.12
CA THR A 451 8.98 -12.26 32.25
C THR A 451 9.37 -12.79 30.85
N PRO A 452 10.23 -13.82 30.75
CA PRO A 452 10.56 -14.42 29.47
C PRO A 452 9.34 -14.88 28.65
N GLU A 453 8.25 -15.27 29.33
CA GLU A 453 7.05 -15.81 28.70
C GLU A 453 6.12 -14.72 28.14
N ASN A 454 6.17 -13.51 28.67
CA ASN A 454 5.18 -12.46 28.34
C ASN A 454 5.75 -11.21 27.65
N THR A 455 7.07 -11.00 27.70
CA THR A 455 7.69 -9.73 27.23
C THR A 455 7.40 -9.47 25.74
N ALA A 456 7.57 -10.49 24.89
CA ALA A 456 7.32 -10.33 23.45
C ALA A 456 5.85 -9.95 23.15
N ASP A 457 4.90 -10.57 23.85
CA ASP A 457 3.46 -10.31 23.65
C ASP A 457 3.05 -8.93 24.19
N ILE A 458 3.64 -8.49 25.31
CA ILE A 458 3.45 -7.13 25.83
C ILE A 458 3.95 -6.13 24.80
N LEU A 459 5.18 -6.27 24.29
CA LEU A 459 5.73 -5.36 23.29
C LEU A 459 4.88 -5.29 22.03
N ARG A 460 4.42 -6.43 21.48
CA ARG A 460 3.50 -6.46 20.32
C ARG A 460 2.20 -5.73 20.59
N ARG A 461 1.57 -5.97 21.75
CA ARG A 461 0.33 -5.31 22.13
C ARG A 461 0.52 -3.80 22.25
N GLU A 462 1.60 -3.36 22.89
CA GLU A 462 1.88 -1.94 23.10
C GLU A 462 2.28 -1.22 21.79
N VAL A 463 2.94 -1.89 20.86
CA VAL A 463 3.11 -1.37 19.48
C VAL A 463 1.75 -1.10 18.81
N GLY A 464 0.79 -2.01 19.01
CA GLY A 464 -0.58 -1.80 18.53
C GLY A 464 -1.27 -0.61 19.19
N ALA A 465 -1.08 -0.42 20.50
CA ALA A 465 -1.59 0.73 21.24
C ALA A 465 -0.97 2.06 20.73
N VAL A 466 0.33 2.07 20.46
CA VAL A 466 1.00 3.22 19.84
C VAL A 466 0.40 3.53 18.48
N PHE A 467 0.10 2.51 17.65
CA PHE A 467 -0.52 2.75 16.35
C PHE A 467 -1.95 3.30 16.47
N ALA A 468 -2.74 2.86 17.44
CA ALA A 468 -4.06 3.46 17.71
C ALA A 468 -3.93 4.95 18.04
N GLN A 469 -2.94 5.32 18.86
CA GLN A 469 -2.64 6.72 19.19
C GLN A 469 -2.14 7.51 17.97
N VAL A 470 -1.34 6.91 17.11
CA VAL A 470 -0.93 7.50 15.82
C VAL A 470 -2.15 7.91 14.98
N LEU A 471 -3.20 7.09 14.94
CA LEU A 471 -4.43 7.44 14.22
C LEU A 471 -5.23 8.54 14.94
N GLU A 472 -5.22 8.58 16.28
CA GLU A 472 -5.84 9.66 17.07
C GLU A 472 -5.12 10.99 16.85
N ASP A 473 -3.77 10.98 16.82
CA ASP A 473 -2.97 12.18 16.49
C ASP A 473 -3.28 12.69 15.08
N ALA A 474 -3.45 11.79 14.12
CA ALA A 474 -3.78 12.13 12.73
C ALA A 474 -5.24 12.58 12.52
N GLY A 475 -6.13 12.35 13.50
CA GLY A 475 -7.52 12.79 13.46
C GLY A 475 -7.66 14.31 13.63
N VAL A 476 -8.39 14.96 12.72
CA VAL A 476 -8.58 16.42 12.73
C VAL A 476 -9.48 16.83 13.91
N PHE A 477 -10.68 16.30 13.98
CA PHE A 477 -11.58 16.52 15.11
C PHE A 477 -11.35 15.42 16.16
N LYS A 478 -10.78 15.79 17.31
CA LYS A 478 -10.44 14.82 18.36
C LYS A 478 -11.70 14.18 18.96
N ARG A 479 -11.57 12.98 19.49
CA ARG A 479 -12.70 12.19 19.99
C ARG A 479 -13.18 12.58 21.41
N ASN A 480 -12.84 13.76 21.87
CA ASN A 480 -13.39 14.38 23.07
C ASN A 480 -14.65 15.20 22.75
N GLU A 481 -15.29 15.76 23.77
CA GLU A 481 -16.53 16.55 23.63
C GLU A 481 -16.34 17.77 22.71
N THR A 482 -15.24 18.49 22.89
CA THR A 482 -14.91 19.70 22.11
C THR A 482 -14.70 19.36 20.62
N GLY A 483 -13.93 18.29 20.32
CA GLY A 483 -13.68 17.88 18.94
C GLY A 483 -14.95 17.35 18.25
N ARG A 484 -15.80 16.61 18.95
CA ARG A 484 -17.10 16.18 18.41
C ARG A 484 -18.01 17.38 18.12
N ALA A 485 -18.04 18.37 19.01
CA ALA A 485 -18.79 19.60 18.79
C ALA A 485 -18.26 20.37 17.55
N ALA A 486 -16.93 20.43 17.38
CA ALA A 486 -16.31 21.04 16.20
C ALA A 486 -16.68 20.29 14.91
N PHE A 487 -16.68 18.95 14.93
CA PHE A 487 -17.09 18.16 13.78
C PHE A 487 -18.54 18.44 13.36
N ARG A 488 -19.45 18.53 14.34
CA ARG A 488 -20.86 18.90 14.06
C ARG A 488 -20.99 20.31 13.49
N ARG A 489 -20.18 21.29 13.95
CA ARG A 489 -20.18 22.65 13.36
C ARG A 489 -19.78 22.61 11.88
N PHE A 490 -18.72 21.87 11.56
CA PHE A 490 -18.32 21.66 10.16
C PHE A 490 -19.46 21.05 9.33
N LEU A 491 -20.11 19.99 9.81
CA LEU A 491 -21.20 19.34 9.10
C LEU A 491 -22.40 20.29 8.90
N GLY A 492 -22.69 21.15 9.86
CA GLY A 492 -23.69 22.22 9.73
C GLY A 492 -23.35 23.23 8.62
N THR A 493 -22.07 23.60 8.48
CA THR A 493 -21.58 24.44 7.36
C THR A 493 -21.75 23.73 6.03
N ALA A 494 -21.35 22.48 5.94
CA ALA A 494 -21.49 21.68 4.72
C ALA A 494 -22.96 21.46 4.31
N ASP A 495 -23.91 21.47 5.26
CA ASP A 495 -25.34 21.41 4.96
C ASP A 495 -25.89 22.74 4.40
N GLN A 496 -25.31 23.89 4.75
CA GLN A 496 -25.75 25.20 4.29
C GLN A 496 -25.28 25.58 2.89
N GLU A 497 -24.12 25.09 2.41
CA GLU A 497 -23.54 25.40 1.10
C GLU A 497 -24.40 25.04 -0.12
N GLY A 498 -25.46 24.24 0.05
CA GLY A 498 -26.41 23.94 -1.02
C GLY A 498 -27.59 24.89 -1.14
N SER A 499 -27.61 25.99 -0.37
CA SER A 499 -28.77 26.89 -0.24
C SER A 499 -28.58 28.27 -0.91
N LEU A 500 -27.51 28.45 -1.69
CA LEU A 500 -27.24 29.67 -2.47
C LEU A 500 -27.52 29.50 -3.96
#